data_470ad9d2336bd88aaff4b60fe2cfdd00
#
_entry.id   470ad9d2336bd88aaff4b60fe2cfdd00
#
_cell.length_a   1.000
_cell.length_b   1.000
_cell.length_c   1.000
_cell.angle_alpha   90.00
_cell.angle_beta   90.00
_cell.angle_gamma   90.00
#
_symmetry.space_group_name_H-M   'P 1'
#
loop_
_entity.id
_entity.type
_entity.pdbx_description
1 polymer ?
#
loop_
_entity_poly.entity_id
_entity_poly.type
_entity_poly.pdbx_seq_one_letter_code
_entity_poly.pdbx_strand_id
1 'polypeptide(L)'
;ATKLNQSKPSQFFVDKNVGTSNIVLWSTPDSAQTYTLVYDYIARVEDAGNPSSNNADVPTRYLPCLTYAIAYNIATKHDEALQRVPLLKQRYDELWAEVSEADREKATVKFVPDLVQGRY
;
A
#
# COMPACT_ATOMS: atom_id res chain seq x y z
N ALA A 1 -19.46 -8.75 26.26
CA ALA A 1 -18.73 -9.85 25.60
C ALA A 1 -17.74 -10.43 26.61
N THR A 2 -17.91 -11.67 27.00
CA THR A 2 -17.07 -12.36 27.98
C THR A 2 -15.70 -12.62 27.37
N LYS A 3 -14.69 -11.84 27.78
CA LYS A 3 -13.27 -12.02 27.40
C LYS A 3 -12.64 -13.30 27.96
N LEU A 4 -13.45 -14.20 28.53
CA LEU A 4 -13.01 -15.41 29.24
C LEU A 4 -12.87 -16.65 28.34
N ASN A 5 -13.29 -16.55 27.06
CA ASN A 5 -13.21 -17.70 26.16
C ASN A 5 -11.84 -17.70 25.48
N GLN A 6 -10.92 -18.49 25.97
CA GLN A 6 -9.58 -18.68 25.40
C GLN A 6 -9.61 -19.88 24.46
N SER A 7 -9.24 -19.65 23.21
CA SER A 7 -9.12 -20.71 22.20
C SER A 7 -8.32 -20.16 20.99
N LYS A 8 -8.13 -21.00 19.97
CA LYS A 8 -7.56 -20.54 18.70
C LYS A 8 -8.41 -19.40 18.13
N PRO A 9 -7.82 -18.22 17.87
CA PRO A 9 -8.55 -17.10 17.25
C PRO A 9 -9.11 -17.48 15.89
N SER A 10 -10.39 -17.19 15.66
CA SER A 10 -11.10 -17.49 14.42
C SER A 10 -11.66 -16.24 13.73
N GLN A 11 -11.70 -15.12 14.43
CA GLN A 11 -12.23 -13.86 13.93
C GLN A 11 -11.29 -12.71 14.32
N PHE A 12 -11.30 -11.65 13.54
CA PHE A 12 -10.57 -10.44 13.87
C PHE A 12 -11.39 -9.19 13.53
N PHE A 13 -11.08 -8.12 14.23
CA PHE A 13 -11.60 -6.78 13.93
C PHE A 13 -10.44 -5.80 13.91
N VAL A 14 -10.43 -4.92 12.92
CA VAL A 14 -9.41 -3.85 12.81
C VAL A 14 -10.03 -2.55 13.27
N ASP A 15 -9.56 -2.04 14.41
CA ASP A 15 -9.91 -0.73 14.92
C ASP A 15 -8.93 0.30 14.36
N LYS A 16 -9.45 1.15 13.46
CA LYS A 16 -8.64 2.16 12.75
C LYS A 16 -8.66 3.48 13.50
N ASN A 17 -7.64 3.73 14.27
CA ASN A 17 -7.43 5.00 14.95
C ASN A 17 -6.42 5.89 14.19
N VAL A 18 -6.46 7.20 14.46
CA VAL A 18 -5.47 8.13 13.91
C VAL A 18 -4.10 7.83 14.51
N GLY A 19 -3.17 7.44 13.65
CA GLY A 19 -1.78 7.14 14.02
C GLY A 19 -1.47 5.68 14.35
N THR A 20 -2.45 4.90 14.84
CA THR A 20 -2.27 3.48 15.16
C THR A 20 -3.53 2.69 14.82
N SER A 21 -3.36 1.50 14.29
CA SER A 21 -4.46 0.56 14.09
C SER A 21 -4.28 -0.63 15.03
N ASN A 22 -5.35 -1.02 15.70
CA ASN A 22 -5.33 -2.19 16.58
C ASN A 22 -6.05 -3.36 15.91
N ILE A 23 -5.42 -4.52 15.91
CA ILE A 23 -6.05 -5.77 15.48
C ILE A 23 -6.55 -6.47 16.74
N VAL A 24 -7.86 -6.58 16.87
CA VAL A 24 -8.52 -7.27 17.97
C VAL A 24 -8.89 -8.68 17.51
N LEU A 25 -8.40 -9.69 18.21
CA LEU A 25 -8.68 -11.08 17.90
C LEU A 25 -9.81 -11.61 18.76
N TRP A 26 -10.66 -12.43 18.18
CA TRP A 26 -11.69 -13.21 18.85
C TRP A 26 -11.57 -14.69 18.42
N SER A 27 -11.49 -15.64 19.32
CA SER A 27 -11.34 -15.63 20.77
C SER A 27 -9.98 -15.10 21.22
N THR A 28 -9.84 -14.84 22.53
CA THR A 28 -8.51 -14.56 23.10
C THR A 28 -7.61 -15.79 22.94
N PRO A 29 -6.37 -15.62 22.41
CA PRO A 29 -5.42 -16.73 22.30
C PRO A 29 -5.22 -17.44 23.65
N ASP A 30 -5.21 -18.75 23.63
CA ASP A 30 -4.86 -19.55 24.80
C ASP A 30 -3.32 -19.60 24.95
N SER A 31 -2.85 -20.07 26.09
CA SER A 31 -1.42 -20.23 26.37
C SER A 31 -0.86 -21.61 25.94
N ALA A 32 -1.67 -22.44 25.31
CA ALA A 32 -1.28 -23.82 25.00
C ALA A 32 -0.31 -23.88 23.81
N GLN A 33 -0.34 -22.87 22.92
CA GLN A 33 0.53 -22.82 21.75
C GLN A 33 0.80 -21.37 21.32
N THR A 34 1.85 -21.20 20.54
CA THR A 34 2.17 -19.89 19.91
C THR A 34 1.37 -19.74 18.62
N TYR A 35 0.70 -18.61 18.48
CA TYR A 35 0.01 -18.23 17.24
C TYR A 35 0.79 -17.15 16.51
N THR A 36 0.93 -17.30 15.21
CA THR A 36 1.53 -16.28 14.33
C THR A 36 0.41 -15.64 13.51
N LEU A 37 0.28 -14.32 13.63
CA LEU A 37 -0.62 -13.53 12.79
C LEU A 37 0.17 -13.00 11.59
N VAL A 38 -0.27 -13.34 10.39
CA VAL A 38 0.27 -12.79 9.13
C VAL A 38 -0.82 -11.93 8.50
N TYR A 39 -0.47 -10.71 8.14
CA TYR A 39 -1.41 -9.77 7.51
C TYR A 39 -0.68 -8.84 6.54
N ASP A 40 -1.40 -8.45 5.49
CA ASP A 40 -0.96 -7.42 4.56
C ASP A 40 -1.64 -6.10 4.92
N TYR A 41 -0.93 -5.00 4.76
CA TYR A 41 -1.47 -3.68 5.03
C TYR A 41 -0.97 -2.65 4.03
N ILE A 42 -1.78 -1.61 3.82
CA ILE A 42 -1.38 -0.46 3.02
C ILE A 42 -0.81 0.59 3.98
N ALA A 43 0.49 0.82 3.88
CA ALA A 43 1.17 1.87 4.63
C ALA A 43 1.15 3.19 3.84
N ARG A 44 1.13 4.30 4.57
CA ARG A 44 1.48 5.58 3.97
C ARG A 44 2.97 5.57 3.61
N VAL A 45 3.30 6.11 2.44
CA VAL A 45 4.70 6.35 2.05
C VAL A 45 5.33 7.28 3.09
N GLU A 46 6.50 6.92 3.61
CA GLU A 46 7.21 7.72 4.59
C GLU A 46 7.74 9.02 3.97
N ASP A 47 7.73 10.08 4.75
CA ASP A 47 8.34 11.34 4.34
C ASP A 47 9.86 11.16 4.26
N ALA A 48 10.49 11.67 3.20
CA ALA A 48 11.93 11.52 2.98
C ALA A 48 12.79 12.12 4.13
N GLY A 49 12.20 12.99 4.96
CA GLY A 49 12.86 13.54 6.13
C GLY A 49 14.14 14.30 5.78
N ASN A 50 15.26 13.92 6.39
CA ASN A 50 16.53 14.56 6.12
C ASN A 50 17.15 14.05 4.81
N PRO A 51 17.32 14.91 3.78
CA PRO A 51 17.82 14.51 2.46
C PRO A 51 19.27 13.98 2.47
N SER A 52 20.00 14.20 3.55
CA SER A 52 21.37 13.71 3.68
C SER A 52 21.47 12.25 4.14
N SER A 53 20.42 11.70 4.71
CA SER A 53 20.45 10.38 5.35
C SER A 53 19.34 9.44 4.90
N ASN A 54 18.25 9.96 4.34
CA ASN A 54 17.09 9.18 3.99
C ASN A 54 16.85 9.17 2.48
N ASN A 55 16.51 8.01 1.95
CA ASN A 55 16.02 7.85 0.60
C ASN A 55 14.50 7.99 0.59
N ALA A 56 13.94 8.37 -0.56
CA ALA A 56 12.50 8.35 -0.75
C ALA A 56 11.99 6.88 -0.65
N ASP A 57 10.92 6.67 0.11
CA ASP A 57 10.27 5.36 0.27
C ASP A 57 9.40 5.05 -0.95
N VAL A 58 10.05 4.95 -2.10
CA VAL A 58 9.41 4.59 -3.37
C VAL A 58 10.26 3.55 -4.10
N PRO A 59 9.64 2.57 -4.77
CA PRO A 59 10.37 1.62 -5.59
C PRO A 59 11.21 2.34 -6.65
N THR A 60 12.39 1.80 -6.94
CA THR A 60 13.36 2.40 -7.88
C THR A 60 12.76 2.73 -9.26
N ARG A 61 11.81 1.91 -9.73
CA ARG A 61 11.10 2.15 -10.99
C ARG A 61 10.30 3.46 -11.04
N TYR A 62 9.90 3.99 -9.86
CA TYR A 62 9.16 5.26 -9.77
C TYR A 62 10.06 6.49 -9.69
N LEU A 63 11.36 6.34 -9.47
CA LEU A 63 12.28 7.48 -9.30
C LEU A 63 12.30 8.44 -10.49
N PRO A 64 12.34 7.98 -11.76
CA PRO A 64 12.24 8.89 -12.89
C PRO A 64 10.93 9.68 -12.91
N CYS A 65 9.81 9.02 -12.64
CA CYS A 65 8.50 9.65 -12.55
C CYS A 65 8.46 10.72 -11.44
N LEU A 66 8.96 10.39 -10.24
CA LEU A 66 9.06 11.31 -9.11
C LEU A 66 9.92 12.53 -9.45
N THR A 67 11.04 12.33 -10.13
CA THR A 67 11.93 13.42 -10.57
C THR A 67 11.21 14.41 -11.47
N TYR A 68 10.46 13.91 -12.46
CA TYR A 68 9.68 14.79 -13.35
C TYR A 68 8.48 15.44 -12.65
N ALA A 69 7.86 14.77 -11.69
CA ALA A 69 6.80 15.34 -10.86
C ALA A 69 7.32 16.53 -10.04
N ILE A 70 8.48 16.38 -9.42
CA ILE A 70 9.13 17.45 -8.64
C ILE A 70 9.53 18.60 -9.57
N ALA A 71 10.18 18.30 -10.71
CA ALA A 71 10.58 19.30 -11.67
C ALA A 71 9.37 20.10 -12.21
N TYR A 72 8.26 19.43 -12.51
CA TYR A 72 7.01 20.07 -12.91
C TYR A 72 6.49 21.01 -11.81
N ASN A 73 6.43 20.55 -10.56
CA ASN A 73 5.96 21.35 -9.44
C ASN A 73 6.86 22.58 -9.17
N ILE A 74 8.16 22.45 -9.33
CA ILE A 74 9.09 23.57 -9.19
C ILE A 74 8.89 24.56 -10.34
N ALA A 75 8.82 24.06 -11.58
CA ALA A 75 8.67 24.92 -12.78
C ALA A 75 7.40 25.76 -12.74
N THR A 76 6.31 25.27 -12.16
CA THR A 76 5.06 26.05 -12.01
C THR A 76 5.18 27.23 -11.04
N LYS A 77 6.22 27.26 -10.20
CA LYS A 77 6.47 28.33 -9.21
C LYS A 77 7.49 29.36 -9.67
N HIS A 78 8.11 29.15 -10.82
CA HIS A 78 9.16 30.01 -11.36
C HIS A 78 8.79 30.50 -12.75
N ASP A 79 8.59 31.78 -12.91
CA ASP A 79 8.16 32.41 -14.18
C ASP A 79 9.11 32.13 -15.35
N GLU A 80 10.40 32.07 -15.08
CA GLU A 80 11.44 31.71 -16.05
C GLU A 80 11.33 30.31 -16.63
N ALA A 81 10.70 29.41 -15.85
CA ALA A 81 10.55 28.00 -16.22
C ALA A 81 9.18 27.65 -16.82
N LEU A 82 8.25 28.60 -16.90
CA LEU A 82 6.87 28.36 -17.37
C LEU A 82 6.81 27.74 -18.77
N GLN A 83 7.74 28.10 -19.66
CA GLN A 83 7.81 27.50 -20.99
C GLN A 83 8.11 26.00 -21.00
N ARG A 84 8.70 25.47 -19.93
CA ARG A 84 9.04 24.04 -19.79
C ARG A 84 7.92 23.23 -19.16
N VAL A 85 6.96 23.88 -18.53
CA VAL A 85 5.86 23.22 -17.80
C VAL A 85 5.10 22.21 -18.66
N PRO A 86 4.68 22.52 -19.91
CA PRO A 86 3.97 21.54 -20.74
C PRO A 86 4.79 20.28 -21.03
N LEU A 87 6.09 20.47 -21.36
CA LEU A 87 7.00 19.36 -21.65
C LEU A 87 7.25 18.49 -20.42
N LEU A 88 7.47 19.10 -19.26
CA LEU A 88 7.67 18.38 -18.00
C LEU A 88 6.43 17.60 -17.60
N LYS A 89 5.25 18.19 -17.78
CA LYS A 89 3.98 17.52 -17.53
C LYS A 89 3.78 16.32 -18.44
N GLN A 90 3.97 16.52 -19.75
CA GLN A 90 3.86 15.42 -20.73
C GLN A 90 4.77 14.26 -20.35
N ARG A 91 6.04 14.56 -20.03
CA ARG A 91 7.00 13.52 -19.68
C ARG A 91 6.66 12.80 -18.37
N TYR A 92 6.15 13.52 -17.40
CA TYR A 92 5.60 12.93 -16.19
C TYR A 92 4.44 11.98 -16.48
N ASP A 93 3.46 12.42 -17.29
CA ASP A 93 2.28 11.63 -17.63
C ASP A 93 2.65 10.34 -18.39
N GLU A 94 3.64 10.40 -19.31
CA GLU A 94 4.18 9.22 -20.03
C GLU A 94 4.80 8.21 -19.05
N LEU A 95 5.70 8.67 -18.18
CA LEU A 95 6.38 7.81 -17.19
C LEU A 95 5.42 7.25 -16.16
N TRP A 96 4.43 8.04 -15.76
CA TRP A 96 3.39 7.56 -14.83
C TRP A 96 2.55 6.46 -15.47
N ALA A 97 2.15 6.61 -16.73
CA ALA A 97 1.40 5.60 -17.45
C ALA A 97 2.20 4.29 -17.57
N GLU A 98 3.49 4.37 -17.90
CA GLU A 98 4.37 3.21 -18.02
C GLU A 98 4.51 2.47 -16.68
N VAL A 99 4.81 3.17 -15.60
CA VAL A 99 5.04 2.56 -14.29
C VAL A 99 3.74 2.02 -13.69
N SER A 100 2.62 2.75 -13.83
CA SER A 100 1.32 2.31 -13.32
C SER A 100 0.79 1.07 -14.06
N GLU A 101 1.07 0.96 -15.38
CA GLU A 101 0.71 -0.24 -16.14
C GLU A 101 1.59 -1.44 -15.75
N ALA A 102 2.88 -1.21 -15.48
CA ALA A 102 3.80 -2.26 -15.01
C ALA A 102 3.44 -2.75 -13.60
N ASP A 103 2.87 -1.88 -12.76
CA ASP A 103 2.48 -2.22 -11.39
C ASP A 103 1.08 -2.83 -11.29
N ARG A 104 0.31 -2.75 -12.37
CA ARG A 104 -1.03 -3.34 -12.41
C ARG A 104 -0.92 -4.86 -12.39
N GLU A 105 -1.60 -5.49 -11.44
CA GLU A 105 -1.74 -6.94 -11.41
C GLU A 105 -2.52 -7.41 -12.65
N LYS A 106 -1.87 -8.21 -13.50
CA LYS A 106 -2.46 -8.75 -14.74
C LYS A 106 -3.12 -10.12 -14.55
N ALA A 107 -3.22 -10.60 -13.31
CA ALA A 107 -3.81 -11.88 -13.01
C ALA A 107 -5.34 -11.82 -13.17
N THR A 108 -5.87 -12.69 -14.03
CA THR A 108 -7.32 -12.91 -14.09
C THR A 108 -7.70 -13.85 -12.95
N VAL A 109 -8.27 -13.33 -11.88
CA VAL A 109 -8.78 -14.15 -10.79
C VAL A 109 -10.10 -14.77 -11.24
N LYS A 110 -10.08 -16.09 -11.51
CA LYS A 110 -11.29 -16.89 -11.73
C LYS A 110 -11.70 -17.51 -10.41
N PHE A 111 -12.79 -17.04 -9.84
CA PHE A 111 -13.47 -17.76 -8.77
C PHE A 111 -14.30 -18.88 -9.41
N VAL A 112 -13.85 -20.12 -9.25
CA VAL A 112 -14.66 -21.29 -9.57
C VAL A 112 -15.32 -21.73 -8.27
N PRO A 113 -16.65 -21.60 -8.11
CA PRO A 113 -17.33 -22.16 -6.95
C PRO A 113 -17.06 -23.67 -6.93
N ASP A 114 -16.47 -24.16 -5.87
CA ASP A 114 -16.37 -25.61 -5.63
C ASP A 114 -17.76 -26.10 -5.23
N LEU A 115 -18.48 -26.58 -6.21
CA LEU A 115 -19.72 -27.30 -5.98
C LEU A 115 -19.35 -28.64 -5.36
N VAL A 116 -19.26 -28.68 -4.04
CA VAL A 116 -19.20 -29.93 -3.30
C VAL A 116 -20.44 -30.73 -3.67
N GLN A 117 -20.28 -31.65 -4.60
CA GLN A 117 -21.31 -32.65 -4.89
C GLN A 117 -21.45 -33.50 -3.61
N GLY A 118 -22.51 -33.22 -2.86
CA GLY A 118 -22.94 -34.11 -1.78
C GLY A 118 -23.15 -35.49 -2.37
N ARG A 119 -22.25 -36.41 -2.07
CA ARG A 119 -22.51 -37.83 -2.22
C ARG A 119 -23.44 -38.24 -1.06
N TYR A 120 -24.64 -38.61 -1.44
CA TYR A 120 -25.55 -39.41 -0.60
C TYR A 120 -24.96 -40.79 -0.38
#